data_3de9dd451eb29edffd3c1ac6ad3951d3
#
_entry.id   3de9dd451eb29edffd3c1ac6ad3951d3
#
_cell.length_a   1.000
_cell.length_b   1.000
_cell.length_c   1.000
_cell.angle_alpha   90.00
_cell.angle_beta   90.00
_cell.angle_gamma   90.00
#
_symmetry.space_group_name_H-M   'P 1'
#
loop_
_entity.id
_entity.type
_entity.pdbx_description
1 polymer ?
#
loop_
_entity_poly.entity_id
_entity_poly.type
_entity_poly.pdbx_seq_one_letter_code
_entity_poly.pdbx_strand_id
1 'polypeptide(L)'
;MSFLNLPKLPDSSTNSESNSTLLALDIGSSFVKCILAQPVDPHKSNKPIKFKKTLPSGKLQILGFAKTPQSPGNMSGGGIVNIPAVVDACEKVLTELESKTGERAKQTVVGISGELVKSKTSTIRYRRDTPNKPITEPELRELLDKIEQRNLLKLKDETSLETDNPDAKLSLINSSVVSISIDGYRINNPVGFKGAEVLIEYYTAFAPSVAVSAIEKVCAELELDLLTIVVEPFAICRACLGDDTDADFSAILVDVGASNTSVAVVDSGDICGTKMFNIGGLSFTRQIAESLGVTPKKAELIKLHLDDDSKLSDAIIGKATAAVDRSLSVWQAGIEMALDEFKNLEPLPPDLFLSGGSSNLLPLEENLALSSWYESLPFAKRPLIHVLDPLALPDFVFPDDTEKLDASYIVAMGLLRVAVDTLLASPDKSGLRAKLSKLLSR
;
A
#
# COMPACT_ATOMS: atom_id res chain seq x y z
N MET A 1 0.97 23.66 23.64
CA MET A 1 0.59 24.60 22.57
C MET A 1 1.68 24.58 21.53
N SER A 2 1.59 23.85 20.50
CA SER A 2 2.36 24.06 19.29
C SER A 2 1.81 23.13 18.22
N PHE A 3 1.33 23.75 17.20
CA PHE A 3 0.69 23.20 16.03
C PHE A 3 1.61 22.21 15.31
N LEU A 4 1.10 21.03 14.99
CA LEU A 4 1.66 20.13 13.98
C LEU A 4 1.78 20.93 12.67
N ASN A 5 3.03 21.28 12.30
CA ASN A 5 3.36 21.80 10.99
C ASN A 5 3.21 20.65 9.97
N LEU A 6 2.03 20.54 9.39
CA LEU A 6 1.90 19.91 8.08
C LEU A 6 2.64 20.83 7.08
N PRO A 7 3.40 20.27 6.13
CA PRO A 7 4.04 21.09 5.11
C PRO A 7 2.96 21.92 4.39
N LYS A 8 3.16 23.24 4.34
CA LYS A 8 2.32 24.14 3.55
C LYS A 8 2.46 23.72 2.10
N LEU A 9 1.35 23.35 1.49
CA LEU A 9 1.27 23.22 0.03
C LEU A 9 1.74 24.56 -0.58
N PRO A 10 2.58 24.54 -1.61
CA PRO A 10 3.02 25.76 -2.27
C PRO A 10 1.82 26.56 -2.80
N ASP A 11 1.86 27.88 -2.59
CA ASP A 11 0.85 28.82 -3.09
C ASP A 11 0.73 28.67 -4.62
N SER A 12 -0.44 28.26 -5.09
CA SER A 12 -0.77 28.05 -6.50
C SER A 12 -1.03 29.39 -7.22
N SER A 13 -0.01 30.25 -7.31
CA SER A 13 -0.06 31.49 -8.08
C SER A 13 1.01 31.58 -9.16
N THR A 14 1.29 30.49 -9.86
CA THR A 14 1.99 30.53 -11.14
C THR A 14 1.15 29.81 -12.16
N ASN A 15 0.66 30.58 -13.16
CA ASN A 15 0.08 30.07 -14.40
C ASN A 15 1.13 29.29 -15.20
N SER A 16 1.51 28.10 -14.78
CA SER A 16 2.14 27.11 -15.61
C SER A 16 1.04 26.12 -16.04
N GLU A 17 0.96 25.83 -17.33
CA GLU A 17 0.18 24.70 -17.83
C GLU A 17 0.65 23.45 -17.08
N SER A 18 -0.04 23.09 -15.98
CA SER A 18 0.31 21.92 -15.20
C SER A 18 0.04 20.70 -16.07
N ASN A 19 1.08 19.99 -16.46
CA ASN A 19 0.99 18.65 -17.02
C ASN A 19 0.06 17.85 -16.12
N SER A 20 -0.97 17.26 -16.70
CA SER A 20 -1.94 16.44 -15.99
C SER A 20 -1.41 15.03 -15.66
N THR A 21 -0.09 14.84 -15.73
CA THR A 21 0.57 13.55 -15.51
C THR A 21 0.92 13.34 -14.04
N LEU A 22 0.75 12.10 -13.58
CA LEU A 22 1.01 11.63 -12.24
C LEU A 22 2.09 10.57 -12.26
N LEU A 23 3.01 10.64 -11.32
CA LEU A 23 4.07 9.68 -11.11
C LEU A 23 3.79 8.87 -9.84
N ALA A 24 3.74 7.56 -9.96
CA ALA A 24 3.89 6.66 -8.82
C ALA A 24 5.35 6.24 -8.71
N LEU A 25 5.91 6.30 -7.50
CA LEU A 25 7.27 5.87 -7.21
C LEU A 25 7.24 4.86 -6.06
N ASP A 26 7.58 3.62 -6.36
CA ASP A 26 7.74 2.52 -5.42
C ASP A 26 9.22 2.26 -5.18
N ILE A 27 9.71 2.63 -3.99
CA ILE A 27 11.12 2.51 -3.58
C ILE A 27 11.30 1.21 -2.82
N GLY A 28 11.39 0.10 -3.54
CA GLY A 28 11.56 -1.23 -2.95
C GLY A 28 13.02 -1.60 -2.67
N SER A 29 13.22 -2.63 -1.83
CA SER A 29 14.57 -3.06 -1.40
C SER A 29 15.43 -3.66 -2.51
N SER A 30 14.84 -4.27 -3.55
CA SER A 30 15.57 -4.85 -4.69
C SER A 30 15.45 -4.03 -5.97
N PHE A 31 14.36 -3.30 -6.13
CA PHE A 31 14.09 -2.48 -7.30
C PHE A 31 13.39 -1.19 -6.90
N VAL A 32 13.74 -0.09 -7.56
CA VAL A 32 12.89 1.09 -7.65
C VAL A 32 12.03 0.92 -8.90
N LYS A 33 10.72 1.13 -8.76
CA LYS A 33 9.74 1.05 -9.85
C LYS A 33 8.98 2.35 -9.96
N CYS A 34 8.62 2.73 -11.16
CA CYS A 34 7.80 3.89 -11.40
C CYS A 34 6.81 3.66 -12.53
N ILE A 35 5.68 4.34 -12.43
CA ILE A 35 4.64 4.40 -13.46
C ILE A 35 4.25 5.85 -13.67
N LEU A 36 4.22 6.26 -14.94
CA LEU A 36 3.67 7.54 -15.36
C LEU A 36 2.28 7.31 -15.94
N ALA A 37 1.30 8.05 -15.47
CA ALA A 37 -0.07 7.97 -15.95
C ALA A 37 -0.72 9.35 -16.04
N GLN A 38 -1.79 9.43 -16.83
CA GLN A 38 -2.66 10.60 -16.88
C GLN A 38 -4.12 10.19 -16.69
N PRO A 39 -4.93 11.00 -15.98
CA PRO A 39 -6.37 10.77 -15.93
C PRO A 39 -7.00 11.08 -17.28
N VAL A 40 -7.91 10.21 -17.73
CA VAL A 40 -8.66 10.37 -18.98
C VAL A 40 -10.17 10.37 -18.74
N ASP A 41 -10.89 11.18 -19.47
CA ASP A 41 -12.36 11.20 -19.43
C ASP A 41 -12.91 10.04 -20.27
N PRO A 42 -13.57 9.04 -19.68
CA PRO A 42 -14.12 7.91 -20.40
C PRO A 42 -15.18 8.30 -21.43
N HIS A 43 -15.78 9.49 -21.30
CA HIS A 43 -16.83 10.00 -22.20
C HIS A 43 -16.29 10.91 -23.32
N LYS A 44 -15.02 11.26 -23.29
CA LYS A 44 -14.37 12.12 -24.31
C LYS A 44 -13.10 11.46 -24.82
N SER A 45 -13.23 10.61 -25.84
CA SER A 45 -12.12 9.95 -26.55
C SER A 45 -10.70 10.43 -26.16
N ASN A 46 -10.02 9.72 -25.27
CA ASN A 46 -8.60 9.81 -24.91
C ASN A 46 -7.96 11.22 -24.81
N LYS A 47 -8.72 12.28 -24.52
CA LYS A 47 -8.15 13.60 -24.28
C LYS A 47 -7.79 13.78 -22.83
N PRO A 48 -6.56 14.26 -22.51
CA PRO A 48 -6.13 14.54 -21.14
C PRO A 48 -7.12 15.46 -20.41
N ILE A 49 -7.46 15.14 -19.18
CA ILE A 49 -8.28 15.99 -18.32
C ILE A 49 -7.34 16.98 -17.60
N LYS A 50 -7.56 18.28 -17.80
CA LYS A 50 -6.93 19.28 -16.92
C LYS A 50 -7.64 19.22 -15.57
N PHE A 51 -6.89 19.04 -14.47
CA PHE A 51 -7.43 19.03 -13.13
C PHE A 51 -8.19 20.32 -12.83
N LYS A 52 -9.50 20.29 -12.95
CA LYS A 52 -10.44 21.30 -12.46
C LYS A 52 -11.23 20.68 -11.30
N LYS A 53 -11.74 21.53 -10.42
CA LYS A 53 -12.46 21.25 -9.16
C LYS A 53 -13.54 20.14 -9.15
N THR A 54 -13.86 19.55 -10.27
CA THR A 54 -14.74 18.40 -10.43
C THR A 54 -14.16 17.49 -11.49
N LEU A 55 -13.37 16.51 -11.05
CA LEU A 55 -13.02 15.37 -11.90
C LEU A 55 -14.22 14.41 -11.89
N PRO A 56 -14.77 14.05 -13.05
CA PRO A 56 -15.55 12.82 -13.12
C PRO A 56 -14.63 11.65 -12.77
N SER A 57 -15.16 10.61 -12.14
CA SER A 57 -14.48 9.33 -11.99
C SER A 57 -13.95 8.90 -13.36
N GLY A 58 -12.62 8.90 -13.54
CA GLY A 58 -11.97 8.67 -14.83
C GLY A 58 -10.99 7.52 -14.76
N LYS A 59 -10.80 6.85 -15.89
CA LYS A 59 -9.73 5.88 -16.05
C LYS A 59 -8.37 6.56 -16.01
N LEU A 60 -7.36 5.81 -15.56
CA LEU A 60 -5.97 6.20 -15.61
C LEU A 60 -5.30 5.56 -16.84
N GLN A 61 -4.84 6.38 -17.78
CA GLN A 61 -4.05 5.91 -18.90
C GLN A 61 -2.59 5.81 -18.47
N ILE A 62 -2.03 4.60 -18.49
CA ILE A 62 -0.61 4.37 -18.30
C ILE A 62 0.14 4.87 -19.55
N LEU A 63 1.06 5.80 -19.37
CA LEU A 63 1.92 6.33 -20.43
C LEU A 63 3.21 5.53 -20.56
N GLY A 64 3.71 5.01 -19.44
CA GLY A 64 4.89 4.18 -19.41
C GLY A 64 5.24 3.74 -18.00
N PHE A 65 6.13 2.77 -17.91
CA PHE A 65 6.64 2.23 -16.66
C PHE A 65 8.11 1.80 -16.81
N ALA A 66 8.83 1.82 -15.69
CA ALA A 66 10.23 1.42 -15.64
C ALA A 66 10.59 0.82 -14.28
N LYS A 67 11.65 0.02 -14.23
CA LYS A 67 12.24 -0.49 -12.98
C LYS A 67 13.75 -0.54 -13.07
N THR A 68 14.42 -0.12 -12.00
CA THR A 68 15.89 -0.14 -11.87
C THR A 68 16.29 -0.92 -10.62
N PRO A 69 17.32 -1.79 -10.70
CA PRO A 69 17.81 -2.51 -9.54
C PRO A 69 18.34 -1.58 -8.45
N GLN A 70 18.02 -1.89 -7.19
CA GLN A 70 18.63 -1.28 -6.01
C GLN A 70 19.89 -2.04 -5.60
N SER A 71 20.93 -1.30 -5.17
CA SER A 71 22.11 -1.91 -4.58
C SER A 71 21.82 -2.42 -3.17
N PRO A 72 22.35 -3.59 -2.79
CA PRO A 72 22.25 -4.06 -1.41
C PRO A 72 22.80 -3.03 -0.41
N GLY A 73 22.09 -2.82 0.69
CA GLY A 73 22.46 -1.84 1.72
C GLY A 73 21.92 -0.42 1.52
N ASN A 74 21.19 -0.13 0.43
CA ASN A 74 20.48 1.13 0.27
C ASN A 74 19.24 1.20 1.15
N MET A 75 18.61 0.05 1.38
CA MET A 75 17.39 -0.12 2.17
C MET A 75 17.60 -1.17 3.25
N SER A 76 16.91 -1.03 4.38
CA SER A 76 16.87 -2.03 5.46
C SER A 76 15.48 -2.04 6.10
N GLY A 77 14.88 -3.23 6.23
CA GLY A 77 13.55 -3.39 6.84
C GLY A 77 12.44 -2.55 6.16
N GLY A 78 12.59 -2.25 4.86
CA GLY A 78 11.69 -1.36 4.11
C GLY A 78 12.02 0.15 4.22
N GLY A 79 12.97 0.53 5.09
CA GLY A 79 13.40 1.93 5.26
C GLY A 79 14.64 2.29 4.43
N ILE A 80 14.73 3.57 4.02
CA ILE A 80 15.89 4.12 3.33
C ILE A 80 17.02 4.34 4.35
N VAL A 81 18.18 3.74 4.11
CA VAL A 81 19.37 3.92 4.97
C VAL A 81 20.51 4.67 4.27
N ASN A 82 20.47 4.75 2.93
CA ASN A 82 21.44 5.49 2.13
C ASN A 82 20.71 6.39 1.11
N ILE A 83 20.38 7.61 1.55
CA ILE A 83 19.61 8.56 0.72
C ILE A 83 20.31 8.84 -0.63
N PRO A 84 21.62 9.20 -0.72
CA PRO A 84 22.25 9.47 -2.00
C PRO A 84 22.17 8.31 -2.99
N ALA A 85 22.38 7.09 -2.52
CA ALA A 85 22.33 5.91 -3.39
C ALA A 85 20.90 5.58 -3.85
N VAL A 86 19.88 5.86 -3.02
CA VAL A 86 18.47 5.75 -3.42
C VAL A 86 18.10 6.83 -4.43
N VAL A 87 18.56 8.06 -4.24
CA VAL A 87 18.38 9.16 -5.24
C VAL A 87 18.97 8.75 -6.58
N ASP A 88 20.19 8.22 -6.62
CA ASP A 88 20.82 7.73 -7.87
C ASP A 88 20.00 6.62 -8.55
N ALA A 89 19.42 5.70 -7.77
CA ALA A 89 18.58 4.63 -8.33
C ALA A 89 17.24 5.20 -8.86
N CYS A 90 16.64 6.13 -8.13
CA CYS A 90 15.43 6.82 -8.57
C CYS A 90 15.67 7.66 -9.83
N GLU A 91 16.78 8.41 -9.91
CA GLU A 91 17.11 9.20 -11.11
C GLU A 91 17.28 8.32 -12.35
N LYS A 92 17.92 7.14 -12.21
CA LYS A 92 18.05 6.18 -13.32
C LYS A 92 16.70 5.69 -13.83
N VAL A 93 15.78 5.31 -12.93
CA VAL A 93 14.45 4.83 -13.34
C VAL A 93 13.61 5.95 -13.95
N LEU A 94 13.72 7.18 -13.43
CA LEU A 94 13.03 8.35 -13.99
C LEU A 94 13.58 8.71 -15.37
N THR A 95 14.89 8.68 -15.57
CA THR A 95 15.51 8.91 -16.88
C THR A 95 15.08 7.86 -17.90
N GLU A 96 15.00 6.57 -17.49
CA GLU A 96 14.48 5.51 -18.36
C GLU A 96 13.03 5.76 -18.73
N LEU A 97 12.19 6.14 -17.76
CA LEU A 97 10.77 6.43 -17.97
C LEU A 97 10.60 7.63 -18.91
N GLU A 98 11.34 8.73 -18.68
CA GLU A 98 11.33 9.92 -19.53
C GLU A 98 11.75 9.58 -20.97
N SER A 99 12.77 8.73 -21.15
CA SER A 99 13.20 8.31 -22.50
C SER A 99 12.11 7.54 -23.26
N LYS A 100 11.24 6.80 -22.55
CA LYS A 100 10.14 6.03 -23.14
C LYS A 100 8.90 6.88 -23.44
N THR A 101 8.60 7.84 -22.56
CA THR A 101 7.35 8.62 -22.60
C THR A 101 7.50 10.00 -23.20
N GLY A 102 8.73 10.52 -23.24
CA GLY A 102 9.00 11.91 -23.63
C GLY A 102 8.60 12.94 -22.59
N GLU A 103 8.14 12.50 -21.40
CA GLU A 103 7.64 13.36 -20.32
C GLU A 103 8.30 13.05 -18.98
N ARG A 104 8.60 14.12 -18.22
CA ARG A 104 9.04 14.04 -16.82
C ARG A 104 7.95 14.65 -15.93
N ALA A 105 7.18 13.81 -15.25
CA ALA A 105 6.19 14.28 -14.30
C ALA A 105 6.87 14.84 -13.05
N LYS A 106 6.22 15.84 -12.44
CA LYS A 106 6.65 16.40 -11.15
C LYS A 106 5.79 15.91 -9.99
N GLN A 107 4.47 15.82 -10.18
CA GLN A 107 3.55 15.39 -9.13
C GLN A 107 3.71 13.90 -8.87
N THR A 108 4.13 13.55 -7.65
CA THR A 108 4.45 12.18 -7.29
C THR A 108 3.74 11.70 -6.03
N VAL A 109 3.44 10.40 -6.00
CA VAL A 109 3.02 9.66 -4.81
C VAL A 109 4.02 8.54 -4.57
N VAL A 110 4.43 8.39 -3.31
CA VAL A 110 5.45 7.41 -2.91
C VAL A 110 4.86 6.38 -1.96
N GLY A 111 5.21 5.11 -2.17
CA GLY A 111 4.88 4.01 -1.27
C GLY A 111 5.80 3.97 -0.05
N ILE A 112 5.26 3.52 1.09
CA ILE A 112 6.04 3.16 2.28
C ILE A 112 5.58 1.82 2.81
N SER A 113 6.54 0.95 3.12
CA SER A 113 6.32 -0.37 3.74
C SER A 113 7.40 -0.68 4.76
N GLY A 114 7.36 -1.89 5.29
CA GLY A 114 8.34 -2.40 6.23
C GLY A 114 7.81 -2.47 7.68
N GLU A 115 8.56 -3.16 8.53
CA GLU A 115 8.18 -3.45 9.91
C GLU A 115 8.00 -2.19 10.78
N LEU A 116 8.61 -1.08 10.36
CA LEU A 116 8.51 0.20 11.07
C LEU A 116 7.15 0.88 10.87
N VAL A 117 6.39 0.48 9.85
CA VAL A 117 5.01 0.95 9.66
C VAL A 117 4.10 0.19 10.60
N LYS A 118 3.50 0.92 11.54
CA LYS A 118 2.58 0.36 12.53
C LYS A 118 1.15 0.77 12.20
N SER A 119 0.27 -0.20 12.14
CA SER A 119 -1.15 0.07 11.94
C SER A 119 -1.98 -0.37 13.14
N LYS A 120 -3.10 0.31 13.34
CA LYS A 120 -4.03 -0.02 14.40
C LYS A 120 -5.45 0.31 13.98
N THR A 121 -6.32 -0.68 14.11
CA THR A 121 -7.76 -0.46 14.05
C THR A 121 -8.28 -0.36 15.49
N SER A 122 -9.01 0.69 15.76
CA SER A 122 -9.55 0.98 17.08
C SER A 122 -11.04 1.23 16.99
N THR A 123 -11.77 0.59 17.90
CA THR A 123 -13.20 0.82 18.09
C THR A 123 -13.41 1.84 19.19
N ILE A 124 -14.11 2.91 18.90
CA ILE A 124 -14.56 3.88 19.90
C ILE A 124 -16.07 3.82 20.00
N ARG A 125 -16.54 3.70 21.24
CA ARG A 125 -17.93 3.86 21.60
C ARG A 125 -18.09 5.25 22.23
N TYR A 126 -18.87 6.10 21.57
CA TYR A 126 -19.13 7.46 22.01
C TYR A 126 -20.61 7.62 22.37
N ARG A 127 -20.88 7.99 23.62
CA ARG A 127 -22.21 8.33 24.08
C ARG A 127 -22.43 9.82 23.93
N ARG A 128 -23.44 10.21 23.17
CA ARG A 128 -23.73 11.61 22.82
C ARG A 128 -24.50 12.31 23.93
N ASP A 129 -24.10 13.53 24.28
CA ASP A 129 -24.79 14.35 25.24
C ASP A 129 -26.12 14.89 24.67
N THR A 130 -26.25 14.95 23.35
CA THR A 130 -27.42 15.48 22.64
C THR A 130 -28.01 14.48 21.66
N PRO A 131 -28.59 13.36 22.12
CA PRO A 131 -29.05 12.26 21.26
C PRO A 131 -30.18 12.69 20.28
N ASN A 132 -30.93 13.72 20.61
CA ASN A 132 -32.03 14.23 19.79
C ASN A 132 -31.59 15.25 18.72
N LYS A 133 -30.35 15.70 18.73
CA LYS A 133 -29.79 16.57 17.68
C LYS A 133 -29.16 15.73 16.59
N PRO A 134 -29.21 16.16 15.31
CA PRO A 134 -28.50 15.49 14.22
C PRO A 134 -27.01 15.48 14.49
N ILE A 135 -26.32 14.39 14.09
CA ILE A 135 -24.87 14.30 14.06
C ILE A 135 -24.36 15.28 13.00
N THR A 136 -23.31 16.02 13.33
CA THR A 136 -22.71 17.04 12.45
C THR A 136 -21.29 16.62 12.01
N GLU A 137 -20.81 17.16 10.88
CA GLU A 137 -19.42 16.96 10.45
C GLU A 137 -18.39 17.36 11.51
N PRO A 138 -18.51 18.53 12.20
CA PRO A 138 -17.57 18.89 13.25
C PRO A 138 -17.51 17.89 14.41
N GLU A 139 -18.68 17.33 14.81
CA GLU A 139 -18.75 16.31 15.86
C GLU A 139 -18.00 15.04 15.46
N LEU A 140 -18.21 14.54 14.24
CA LEU A 140 -17.46 13.39 13.72
C LEU A 140 -15.98 13.67 13.64
N ARG A 141 -15.61 14.83 13.18
CA ARG A 141 -14.20 15.25 13.07
C ARG A 141 -13.49 15.19 14.42
N GLU A 142 -14.12 15.76 15.44
CA GLU A 142 -13.56 15.74 16.81
C GLU A 142 -13.40 14.30 17.33
N LEU A 143 -14.32 13.39 17.00
CA LEU A 143 -14.22 11.99 17.37
C LEU A 143 -13.04 11.30 16.67
N LEU A 144 -12.89 11.50 15.35
CA LEU A 144 -11.79 10.92 14.59
C LEU A 144 -10.43 11.43 15.06
N ASP A 145 -10.30 12.74 15.33
CA ASP A 145 -9.08 13.33 15.86
C ASP A 145 -8.69 12.73 17.24
N LYS A 146 -9.67 12.49 18.10
CA LYS A 146 -9.45 11.80 19.39
C LYS A 146 -8.95 10.37 19.21
N ILE A 147 -9.49 9.64 18.22
CA ILE A 147 -9.05 8.27 17.93
C ILE A 147 -7.59 8.29 17.42
N GLU A 148 -7.28 9.16 16.48
CA GLU A 148 -5.94 9.31 15.94
C GLU A 148 -4.91 9.61 17.04
N GLN A 149 -5.19 10.58 17.90
CA GLN A 149 -4.32 10.93 19.01
C GLN A 149 -4.13 9.76 19.99
N ARG A 150 -5.21 9.04 20.33
CA ARG A 150 -5.14 7.87 21.20
C ARG A 150 -4.31 6.74 20.59
N ASN A 151 -4.47 6.48 19.29
CA ASN A 151 -3.71 5.47 18.58
C ASN A 151 -2.23 5.87 18.48
N LEU A 152 -1.95 7.13 18.19
CA LEU A 152 -0.58 7.67 18.16
C LEU A 152 0.14 7.45 19.50
N LEU A 153 -0.50 7.79 20.62
CA LEU A 153 0.10 7.61 21.95
C LEU A 153 0.40 6.15 22.23
N LYS A 154 -0.54 5.25 21.98
CA LYS A 154 -0.35 3.81 22.20
C LYS A 154 0.78 3.24 21.35
N LEU A 155 0.79 3.57 20.05
CA LEU A 155 1.82 3.08 19.13
C LEU A 155 3.18 3.71 19.42
N LYS A 156 3.22 4.95 19.94
CA LYS A 156 4.46 5.56 20.41
C LYS A 156 5.05 4.81 21.59
N ASP A 157 4.24 4.42 22.57
CA ASP A 157 4.69 3.64 23.72
C ASP A 157 5.20 2.26 23.26
N GLU A 158 4.47 1.56 22.39
CA GLU A 158 4.87 0.27 21.81
C GLU A 158 6.20 0.41 21.03
N THR A 159 6.31 1.41 20.15
CA THR A 159 7.55 1.65 19.36
C THR A 159 8.73 2.03 20.25
N SER A 160 8.49 2.80 21.30
CA SER A 160 9.53 3.18 22.26
C SER A 160 10.14 1.97 22.97
N LEU A 161 9.31 1.01 23.34
CA LEU A 161 9.76 -0.25 23.95
C LEU A 161 10.52 -1.14 22.96
N GLU A 162 10.04 -1.24 21.71
CA GLU A 162 10.68 -2.06 20.67
C GLU A 162 12.04 -1.51 20.22
N THR A 163 12.18 -0.18 20.16
CA THR A 163 13.39 0.48 19.64
C THR A 163 14.33 1.00 20.72
N ASP A 164 13.98 0.83 21.99
CA ASP A 164 14.68 1.42 23.15
C ASP A 164 14.89 2.94 23.00
N ASN A 165 13.92 3.61 22.33
CA ASN A 165 13.96 5.04 22.07
C ASN A 165 12.69 5.75 22.59
N PRO A 166 12.74 6.37 23.78
CA PRO A 166 11.57 7.04 24.38
C PRO A 166 11.10 8.27 23.58
N ASP A 167 11.97 8.84 22.75
CA ASP A 167 11.69 10.01 21.92
C ASP A 167 11.27 9.67 20.49
N ALA A 168 10.93 8.41 20.21
CA ALA A 168 10.46 7.96 18.90
C ALA A 168 9.28 8.83 18.42
N LYS A 169 9.46 9.47 17.26
CA LYS A 169 8.42 10.29 16.62
C LYS A 169 7.76 9.49 15.51
N LEU A 170 6.44 9.46 15.54
CA LEU A 170 5.63 8.82 14.53
C LEU A 170 4.82 9.87 13.76
N SER A 171 4.71 9.69 12.46
CA SER A 171 3.87 10.47 11.56
C SER A 171 2.70 9.61 11.09
N LEU A 172 1.49 10.17 11.10
CA LEU A 172 0.31 9.53 10.51
C LEU A 172 0.47 9.51 8.99
N ILE A 173 0.37 8.33 8.40
CA ILE A 173 0.48 8.12 6.95
C ILE A 173 -0.91 7.97 6.33
N ASN A 174 -1.67 6.99 6.80
CA ASN A 174 -3.01 6.72 6.30
C ASN A 174 -3.99 6.54 7.45
N SER A 175 -5.25 6.86 7.18
CA SER A 175 -6.35 6.50 8.07
C SER A 175 -7.64 6.38 7.27
N SER A 176 -8.52 5.49 7.71
CA SER A 176 -9.83 5.28 7.10
C SER A 176 -10.85 4.83 8.14
N VAL A 177 -12.12 5.15 7.88
CA VAL A 177 -13.23 4.62 8.68
C VAL A 177 -13.57 3.24 8.13
N VAL A 178 -13.52 2.24 8.99
CA VAL A 178 -13.87 0.85 8.66
C VAL A 178 -15.38 0.65 8.79
N SER A 179 -15.96 1.13 9.89
CA SER A 179 -17.40 1.05 10.08
C SER A 179 -17.90 2.16 11.02
N ILE A 180 -19.15 2.57 10.83
CA ILE A 180 -19.88 3.42 11.78
C ILE A 180 -21.24 2.77 12.06
N SER A 181 -21.61 2.73 13.34
CA SER A 181 -22.97 2.38 13.74
C SER A 181 -23.55 3.40 14.73
N ILE A 182 -24.86 3.59 14.65
CA ILE A 182 -25.65 4.46 15.53
C ILE A 182 -26.70 3.60 16.22
N ASP A 183 -26.67 3.57 17.56
CA ASP A 183 -27.57 2.74 18.38
C ASP A 183 -27.62 1.28 17.92
N GLY A 184 -26.47 0.74 17.44
CA GLY A 184 -26.31 -0.64 16.96
C GLY A 184 -26.63 -0.86 15.48
N TYR A 185 -27.09 0.15 14.73
CA TYR A 185 -27.35 0.05 13.30
C TYR A 185 -26.17 0.57 12.48
N ARG A 186 -25.61 -0.26 11.58
CA ARG A 186 -24.53 0.16 10.66
C ARG A 186 -25.05 1.23 9.70
N ILE A 187 -24.32 2.33 9.57
CA ILE A 187 -24.68 3.51 8.79
C ILE A 187 -23.49 3.92 7.93
N ASN A 188 -23.71 4.09 6.63
CA ASN A 188 -22.65 4.53 5.73
C ASN A 188 -22.31 6.02 5.92
N ASN A 189 -23.32 6.89 6.02
CA ASN A 189 -23.13 8.30 6.27
C ASN A 189 -23.93 8.73 7.51
N PRO A 190 -23.26 8.97 8.65
CA PRO A 190 -23.92 9.28 9.92
C PRO A 190 -24.41 10.72 10.04
N VAL A 191 -23.98 11.63 9.15
CA VAL A 191 -24.37 13.06 9.21
C VAL A 191 -25.87 13.22 8.99
N GLY A 192 -26.51 13.96 9.88
CA GLY A 192 -27.96 14.17 9.87
C GLY A 192 -28.76 13.14 10.67
N PHE A 193 -28.20 12.00 11.00
CA PHE A 193 -28.82 10.99 11.86
C PHE A 193 -28.84 11.45 13.32
N LYS A 194 -29.83 10.95 14.07
CA LYS A 194 -29.95 11.13 15.52
C LYS A 194 -29.67 9.80 16.18
N GLY A 195 -29.16 9.81 17.39
CA GLY A 195 -28.91 8.61 18.17
C GLY A 195 -28.15 8.93 19.45
N ALA A 196 -28.19 8.00 20.39
CA ALA A 196 -27.57 8.15 21.70
C ALA A 196 -26.12 7.64 21.72
N GLU A 197 -25.83 6.62 20.93
CA GLU A 197 -24.51 5.99 20.90
C GLU A 197 -23.99 5.92 19.46
N VAL A 198 -22.75 6.34 19.25
CA VAL A 198 -22.01 6.19 18.00
C VAL A 198 -20.84 5.27 18.25
N LEU A 199 -20.76 4.17 17.49
CA LEU A 199 -19.61 3.26 17.46
C LEU A 199 -18.86 3.51 16.16
N ILE A 200 -17.54 3.77 16.25
CA ILE A 200 -16.69 4.01 15.09
C ILE A 200 -15.52 3.02 15.16
N GLU A 201 -15.34 2.26 14.11
CA GLU A 201 -14.11 1.50 13.85
C GLU A 201 -13.25 2.29 12.89
N TYR A 202 -12.01 2.54 13.30
CA TYR A 202 -11.13 3.44 12.59
C TYR A 202 -9.72 2.87 12.45
N TYR A 203 -9.30 2.66 11.21
CA TYR A 203 -7.96 2.25 10.86
C TYR A 203 -7.02 3.45 10.82
N THR A 204 -5.82 3.30 11.36
CA THR A 204 -4.73 4.28 11.31
C THR A 204 -3.41 3.57 11.05
N ALA A 205 -2.55 4.15 10.21
CA ALA A 205 -1.20 3.68 9.97
C ALA A 205 -0.20 4.82 10.19
N PHE A 206 0.84 4.52 10.95
CA PHE A 206 1.91 5.44 11.31
C PHE A 206 3.26 4.88 10.88
N ALA A 207 4.18 5.78 10.55
CA ALA A 207 5.58 5.43 10.29
C ALA A 207 6.51 6.33 11.13
N PRO A 208 7.75 5.90 11.42
CA PRO A 208 8.73 6.76 12.04
C PRO A 208 8.95 8.03 11.21
N SER A 209 8.96 9.20 11.87
CA SER A 209 9.14 10.47 11.18
C SER A 209 10.47 10.54 10.43
N VAL A 210 11.49 9.78 10.86
CA VAL A 210 12.76 9.69 10.15
C VAL A 210 12.60 8.99 8.78
N ALA A 211 11.76 7.97 8.69
CA ALA A 211 11.49 7.27 7.41
C ALA A 211 10.71 8.17 6.45
N VAL A 212 9.73 8.92 6.96
CA VAL A 212 8.98 9.92 6.19
C VAL A 212 9.92 11.00 5.66
N SER A 213 10.76 11.58 6.54
CA SER A 213 11.72 12.61 6.15
C SER A 213 12.77 12.14 5.14
N ALA A 214 13.14 10.85 5.16
CA ALA A 214 14.03 10.28 4.15
C ALA A 214 13.36 10.26 2.76
N ILE A 215 12.08 9.87 2.67
CA ILE A 215 11.30 9.92 1.42
C ILE A 215 11.15 11.36 0.92
N GLU A 216 10.77 12.30 1.83
CA GLU A 216 10.67 13.72 1.50
C GLU A 216 12.00 14.28 0.95
N LYS A 217 13.12 13.87 1.54
CA LYS A 217 14.46 14.28 1.08
C LYS A 217 14.78 13.72 -0.29
N VAL A 218 14.47 12.44 -0.57
CA VAL A 218 14.63 11.83 -1.90
C VAL A 218 13.82 12.61 -2.94
N CYS A 219 12.55 12.90 -2.67
CA CYS A 219 11.70 13.67 -3.57
C CYS A 219 12.26 15.08 -3.83
N ALA A 220 12.75 15.76 -2.79
CA ALA A 220 13.33 17.09 -2.91
C ALA A 220 14.61 17.11 -3.76
N GLU A 221 15.50 16.11 -3.62
CA GLU A 221 16.72 16.00 -4.43
C GLU A 221 16.41 15.71 -5.92
N LEU A 222 15.28 15.04 -6.18
CA LEU A 222 14.80 14.72 -7.54
C LEU A 222 13.90 15.81 -8.13
N GLU A 223 13.70 16.92 -7.42
CA GLU A 223 12.78 18.03 -7.81
C GLU A 223 11.33 17.54 -8.06
N LEU A 224 10.88 16.54 -7.30
CA LEU A 224 9.53 16.00 -7.36
C LEU A 224 8.60 16.67 -6.36
N ASP A 225 7.40 17.02 -6.80
CA ASP A 225 6.32 17.57 -5.98
C ASP A 225 5.58 16.39 -5.29
N LEU A 226 5.96 16.08 -4.06
CA LEU A 226 5.37 15.00 -3.28
C LEU A 226 3.93 15.34 -2.86
N LEU A 227 2.95 14.64 -3.44
CA LEU A 227 1.53 14.81 -3.11
C LEU A 227 1.20 14.14 -1.78
N THR A 228 1.63 12.91 -1.60
CA THR A 228 1.41 12.13 -0.38
C THR A 228 2.32 10.91 -0.32
N ILE A 229 2.51 10.38 0.88
CA ILE A 229 3.12 9.07 1.14
C ILE A 229 1.98 8.11 1.51
N VAL A 230 2.03 6.88 1.02
CA VAL A 230 0.95 5.90 1.15
C VAL A 230 1.50 4.56 1.64
N VAL A 231 0.84 3.96 2.61
CA VAL A 231 1.18 2.57 3.02
C VAL A 231 0.84 1.62 1.89
N GLU A 232 1.81 0.79 1.47
CA GLU A 232 1.67 -0.08 0.29
C GLU A 232 0.42 -0.98 0.30
N PRO A 233 0.05 -1.67 1.39
CA PRO A 233 -1.21 -2.44 1.43
C PRO A 233 -2.47 -1.59 1.16
N PHE A 234 -2.47 -0.32 1.58
CA PHE A 234 -3.57 0.60 1.26
C PHE A 234 -3.60 0.93 -0.25
N ALA A 235 -2.42 1.12 -0.85
CA ALA A 235 -2.33 1.32 -2.30
C ALA A 235 -2.87 0.11 -3.06
N ILE A 236 -2.48 -1.12 -2.68
CA ILE A 236 -2.97 -2.36 -3.31
C ILE A 236 -4.50 -2.46 -3.22
N CYS A 237 -5.07 -2.21 -2.05
CA CYS A 237 -6.53 -2.18 -1.86
C CYS A 237 -7.18 -1.18 -2.83
N ARG A 238 -6.63 0.02 -2.95
CA ARG A 238 -7.14 1.03 -3.88
C ARG A 238 -6.99 0.62 -5.35
N ALA A 239 -5.94 -0.12 -5.71
CA ALA A 239 -5.78 -0.68 -7.06
C ALA A 239 -6.91 -1.67 -7.39
N CYS A 240 -7.26 -2.55 -6.44
CA CYS A 240 -8.31 -3.54 -6.62
C CYS A 240 -9.71 -2.93 -6.69
N LEU A 241 -9.98 -1.88 -5.91
CA LEU A 241 -11.29 -1.22 -5.85
C LEU A 241 -11.54 -0.29 -7.05
N GLY A 242 -10.52 0.30 -7.64
CA GLY A 242 -10.69 1.31 -8.69
C GLY A 242 -11.47 2.54 -8.20
N ASP A 243 -12.41 3.02 -9.03
CA ASP A 243 -13.30 4.14 -8.71
C ASP A 243 -14.51 3.72 -7.85
N ASP A 244 -14.85 2.44 -7.86
CA ASP A 244 -15.98 1.91 -7.09
C ASP A 244 -15.58 1.73 -5.62
N THR A 245 -15.81 2.78 -4.84
CA THR A 245 -15.57 2.75 -3.38
C THR A 245 -16.69 2.06 -2.61
N ASP A 246 -17.81 1.73 -3.27
CA ASP A 246 -18.95 1.03 -2.68
C ASP A 246 -18.94 -0.47 -3.07
N ALA A 247 -17.89 -0.93 -3.76
CA ALA A 247 -17.72 -2.33 -4.11
C ALA A 247 -17.74 -3.19 -2.83
N ASP A 248 -18.55 -4.23 -2.86
CA ASP A 248 -18.57 -5.28 -1.83
C ASP A 248 -17.35 -6.21 -2.02
N PHE A 249 -16.16 -5.62 -1.82
CA PHE A 249 -14.88 -6.28 -1.97
C PHE A 249 -14.31 -6.66 -0.61
N SER A 250 -14.30 -7.96 -0.33
CA SER A 250 -13.71 -8.50 0.89
C SER A 250 -12.64 -9.51 0.51
N ALA A 251 -11.40 -9.28 0.95
CA ALA A 251 -10.25 -10.09 0.55
C ALA A 251 -9.09 -9.98 1.57
N ILE A 252 -8.19 -10.93 1.48
CA ILE A 252 -6.86 -10.86 2.10
C ILE A 252 -5.86 -10.48 1.00
N LEU A 253 -5.12 -9.39 1.21
CA LEU A 253 -4.07 -8.93 0.29
C LEU A 253 -2.71 -9.25 0.89
N VAL A 254 -1.88 -9.98 0.15
CA VAL A 254 -0.52 -10.38 0.57
C VAL A 254 0.47 -9.86 -0.45
N ASP A 255 1.24 -8.86 -0.06
CA ASP A 255 2.32 -8.31 -0.88
C ASP A 255 3.65 -8.92 -0.49
N VAL A 256 4.24 -9.70 -1.40
CA VAL A 256 5.49 -10.41 -1.17
C VAL A 256 6.63 -9.65 -1.86
N GLY A 257 7.23 -8.74 -1.10
CA GLY A 257 8.35 -7.94 -1.55
C GLY A 257 9.68 -8.70 -1.55
N ALA A 258 10.76 -7.96 -1.70
CA ALA A 258 12.11 -8.53 -1.65
C ALA A 258 12.56 -8.84 -0.21
N SER A 259 12.35 -7.92 0.72
CA SER A 259 12.81 -8.07 2.12
C SER A 259 11.70 -8.37 3.10
N ASN A 260 10.47 -8.05 2.80
CA ASN A 260 9.31 -8.14 3.68
C ASN A 260 8.07 -8.67 2.97
N THR A 261 7.11 -9.12 3.76
CA THR A 261 5.75 -9.46 3.32
C THR A 261 4.77 -8.61 4.12
N SER A 262 3.82 -8.02 3.42
CA SER A 262 2.72 -7.25 4.01
C SER A 262 1.41 -8.01 3.82
N VAL A 263 0.60 -8.08 4.89
CA VAL A 263 -0.72 -8.71 4.89
C VAL A 263 -1.74 -7.65 5.26
N ALA A 264 -2.79 -7.50 4.47
CA ALA A 264 -3.93 -6.66 4.78
C ALA A 264 -5.22 -7.46 4.71
N VAL A 265 -6.16 -7.18 5.60
CA VAL A 265 -7.51 -7.72 5.54
C VAL A 265 -8.44 -6.58 5.17
N VAL A 266 -9.23 -6.80 4.12
CA VAL A 266 -10.21 -5.87 3.56
C VAL A 266 -11.59 -6.48 3.76
N ASP A 267 -12.52 -5.70 4.29
CA ASP A 267 -13.94 -6.07 4.40
C ASP A 267 -14.80 -4.96 3.84
N SER A 268 -15.66 -5.32 2.88
CA SER A 268 -16.59 -4.38 2.24
C SER A 268 -15.90 -3.12 1.68
N GLY A 269 -14.70 -3.28 1.10
CA GLY A 269 -13.90 -2.20 0.51
C GLY A 269 -13.05 -1.40 1.49
N ASP A 270 -13.13 -1.65 2.79
CA ASP A 270 -12.36 -0.94 3.81
C ASP A 270 -11.26 -1.83 4.43
N ILE A 271 -10.08 -1.25 4.67
CA ILE A 271 -8.99 -1.97 5.32
C ILE A 271 -9.27 -2.10 6.81
N CYS A 272 -9.47 -3.34 7.26
CA CYS A 272 -9.64 -3.68 8.67
C CYS A 272 -8.33 -3.63 9.45
N GLY A 273 -7.21 -3.88 8.79
CA GLY A 273 -5.88 -3.79 9.38
C GLY A 273 -4.79 -4.29 8.46
N THR A 274 -3.54 -4.01 8.84
CA THR A 274 -2.35 -4.48 8.12
C THR A 274 -1.31 -5.02 9.09
N LYS A 275 -0.56 -6.03 8.66
CA LYS A 275 0.58 -6.61 9.36
C LYS A 275 1.73 -6.79 8.39
N MET A 276 2.95 -6.67 8.89
CA MET A 276 4.16 -6.82 8.09
C MET A 276 5.20 -7.64 8.86
N PHE A 277 5.94 -8.47 8.12
CA PHE A 277 7.05 -9.25 8.68
C PHE A 277 8.21 -9.34 7.70
N ASN A 278 9.44 -9.50 8.22
CA ASN A 278 10.68 -9.40 7.45
C ASN A 278 11.10 -10.73 6.79
N ILE A 279 10.20 -11.33 6.02
CA ILE A 279 10.49 -12.46 5.15
C ILE A 279 9.95 -12.13 3.76
N GLY A 280 10.81 -12.19 2.76
CA GLY A 280 10.49 -11.93 1.36
C GLY A 280 11.43 -12.67 0.44
N GLY A 281 11.46 -12.31 -0.84
CA GLY A 281 12.23 -12.98 -1.89
C GLY A 281 13.73 -13.16 -1.60
N LEU A 282 14.35 -12.21 -0.89
CA LEU A 282 15.75 -12.30 -0.50
C LEU A 282 16.02 -13.40 0.55
N SER A 283 15.03 -13.78 1.35
CA SER A 283 15.15 -14.90 2.28
C SER A 283 15.26 -16.21 1.53
N PHE A 284 14.46 -16.42 0.50
CA PHE A 284 14.57 -17.58 -0.41
C PHE A 284 15.92 -17.60 -1.14
N THR A 285 16.35 -16.45 -1.66
CA THR A 285 17.67 -16.32 -2.31
C THR A 285 18.83 -16.72 -1.39
N ARG A 286 18.78 -16.29 -0.12
CA ARG A 286 19.79 -16.62 0.88
C ARG A 286 19.84 -18.13 1.15
N GLN A 287 18.70 -18.77 1.31
CA GLN A 287 18.61 -20.22 1.54
C GLN A 287 19.15 -21.03 0.36
N ILE A 288 18.87 -20.61 -0.87
CA ILE A 288 19.44 -21.22 -2.07
C ILE A 288 20.98 -21.02 -2.09
N ALA A 289 21.46 -19.81 -1.78
CA ALA A 289 22.89 -19.51 -1.74
C ALA A 289 23.65 -20.40 -0.75
N GLU A 290 23.10 -20.55 0.46
CA GLU A 290 23.65 -21.41 1.52
C GLU A 290 23.59 -22.89 1.14
N SER A 291 22.46 -23.37 0.62
CA SER A 291 22.26 -24.78 0.24
C SER A 291 23.18 -25.24 -0.89
N LEU A 292 23.45 -24.36 -1.86
CA LEU A 292 24.26 -24.65 -3.04
C LEU A 292 25.71 -24.18 -2.92
N GLY A 293 26.06 -23.42 -1.86
CA GLY A 293 27.39 -22.83 -1.71
C GLY A 293 27.75 -21.84 -2.82
N VAL A 294 26.75 -21.04 -3.27
CA VAL A 294 26.94 -20.06 -4.37
C VAL A 294 26.75 -18.63 -3.87
N THR A 295 27.19 -17.66 -4.69
CA THR A 295 26.98 -16.25 -4.36
C THR A 295 25.48 -15.88 -4.39
N PRO A 296 25.00 -14.87 -3.61
CA PRO A 296 23.62 -14.41 -3.63
C PRO A 296 23.13 -14.05 -5.04
N LYS A 297 23.98 -13.43 -5.87
CA LYS A 297 23.64 -13.10 -7.26
C LYS A 297 23.36 -14.35 -8.10
N LYS A 298 24.16 -15.42 -7.92
CA LYS A 298 23.92 -16.68 -8.63
C LYS A 298 22.69 -17.40 -8.08
N ALA A 299 22.46 -17.36 -6.78
CA ALA A 299 21.27 -17.92 -6.15
C ALA A 299 20.00 -17.21 -6.63
N GLU A 300 20.02 -15.90 -6.80
CA GLU A 300 18.88 -15.13 -7.36
C GLU A 300 18.57 -15.57 -8.79
N LEU A 301 19.58 -15.73 -9.64
CA LEU A 301 19.38 -16.26 -11.00
C LEU A 301 18.81 -17.68 -10.99
N ILE A 302 19.24 -18.55 -10.07
CA ILE A 302 18.68 -19.89 -9.91
C ILE A 302 17.22 -19.79 -9.48
N LYS A 303 16.89 -18.96 -8.49
CA LYS A 303 15.53 -18.76 -8.01
C LYS A 303 14.59 -18.32 -9.13
N LEU A 304 15.01 -17.37 -9.97
CA LEU A 304 14.21 -16.83 -11.08
C LEU A 304 14.02 -17.83 -12.25
N HIS A 305 14.68 -18.98 -12.23
CA HIS A 305 14.60 -20.02 -13.26
C HIS A 305 14.29 -21.40 -12.67
N LEU A 306 13.69 -21.45 -11.49
CA LEU A 306 13.34 -22.75 -10.85
C LEU A 306 12.32 -23.55 -11.64
N ASP A 307 11.48 -22.88 -12.41
CA ASP A 307 10.45 -23.42 -13.28
C ASP A 307 10.90 -23.65 -14.74
N ASP A 308 12.19 -23.37 -15.06
CA ASP A 308 12.74 -23.47 -16.40
C ASP A 308 13.80 -24.59 -16.48
N ASP A 309 13.34 -25.82 -16.71
CA ASP A 309 14.17 -27.03 -16.82
C ASP A 309 15.24 -26.94 -17.92
N SER A 310 15.09 -26.01 -18.87
CA SER A 310 16.07 -25.83 -19.95
C SER A 310 17.35 -25.10 -19.53
N LYS A 311 17.28 -24.36 -18.39
CA LYS A 311 18.39 -23.49 -17.92
C LYS A 311 19.18 -24.06 -16.76
N LEU A 312 18.62 -25.02 -16.02
CA LEU A 312 19.21 -25.58 -14.81
C LEU A 312 19.25 -27.10 -14.90
N SER A 313 20.25 -27.74 -14.25
CA SER A 313 20.24 -29.21 -14.11
C SER A 313 19.31 -29.66 -13.00
N ASP A 314 18.72 -30.87 -13.13
CA ASP A 314 17.85 -31.48 -12.14
C ASP A 314 18.43 -31.48 -10.72
N ALA A 315 19.74 -31.71 -10.60
CA ALA A 315 20.44 -31.71 -9.32
C ALA A 315 20.45 -30.30 -8.66
N ILE A 316 20.53 -29.23 -9.46
CA ILE A 316 20.47 -27.84 -8.97
C ILE A 316 19.01 -27.51 -8.62
N ILE A 317 18.07 -27.84 -9.48
CA ILE A 317 16.65 -27.63 -9.26
C ILE A 317 16.24 -28.31 -7.95
N GLY A 318 16.50 -29.61 -7.79
CA GLY A 318 16.08 -30.35 -6.60
C GLY A 318 16.66 -29.78 -5.29
N LYS A 319 17.93 -29.36 -5.28
CA LYS A 319 18.52 -28.72 -4.07
C LYS A 319 17.96 -27.33 -3.81
N ALA A 320 17.72 -26.55 -4.86
CA ALA A 320 17.18 -25.21 -4.73
C ALA A 320 15.70 -25.26 -4.29
N THR A 321 14.88 -26.15 -4.85
CA THR A 321 13.49 -26.38 -4.41
C THR A 321 13.43 -26.77 -2.95
N ALA A 322 14.24 -27.75 -2.51
CA ALA A 322 14.29 -28.14 -1.11
C ALA A 322 14.76 -27.01 -0.16
N ALA A 323 15.55 -26.06 -0.65
CA ALA A 323 15.93 -24.87 0.11
C ALA A 323 14.77 -23.87 0.20
N VAL A 324 14.03 -23.66 -0.88
CA VAL A 324 12.83 -22.82 -0.95
C VAL A 324 11.74 -23.37 -0.02
N ASP A 325 11.46 -24.69 -0.06
CA ASP A 325 10.43 -25.33 0.78
C ASP A 325 10.62 -25.09 2.28
N ARG A 326 11.88 -25.11 2.75
CA ARG A 326 12.18 -24.77 4.15
C ARG A 326 11.84 -23.32 4.50
N SER A 327 12.09 -22.41 3.58
CA SER A 327 11.75 -21.00 3.77
C SER A 327 10.26 -20.73 3.63
N LEU A 328 9.58 -21.47 2.77
CA LEU A 328 8.12 -21.40 2.58
C LEU A 328 7.38 -21.73 3.87
N SER A 329 7.80 -22.76 4.60
CA SER A 329 7.17 -23.12 5.88
C SER A 329 7.25 -21.98 6.90
N VAL A 330 8.39 -21.27 6.96
CA VAL A 330 8.57 -20.13 7.86
C VAL A 330 7.77 -18.92 7.39
N TRP A 331 7.74 -18.65 6.08
CA TRP A 331 6.97 -17.58 5.48
C TRP A 331 5.47 -17.79 5.68
N GLN A 332 4.97 -19.00 5.48
CA GLN A 332 3.59 -19.40 5.72
C GLN A 332 3.18 -19.18 7.17
N ALA A 333 4.03 -19.61 8.13
CA ALA A 333 3.78 -19.35 9.56
C ALA A 333 3.71 -17.83 9.85
N GLY A 334 4.46 -17.00 9.13
CA GLY A 334 4.35 -15.54 9.20
C GLY A 334 2.98 -15.03 8.77
N ILE A 335 2.40 -15.59 7.70
CA ILE A 335 1.04 -15.26 7.24
C ILE A 335 0.01 -15.71 8.29
N GLU A 336 0.12 -16.95 8.81
CA GLU A 336 -0.76 -17.47 9.86
C GLU A 336 -0.77 -16.55 11.07
N MET A 337 0.41 -16.16 11.57
CA MET A 337 0.55 -15.23 12.70
C MET A 337 -0.05 -13.86 12.40
N ALA A 338 0.18 -13.33 11.20
CA ALA A 338 -0.38 -12.05 10.80
C ALA A 338 -1.92 -12.08 10.77
N LEU A 339 -2.51 -13.17 10.26
CA LEU A 339 -3.97 -13.33 10.18
C LEU A 339 -4.60 -13.67 11.53
N ASP A 340 -3.88 -14.34 12.44
CA ASP A 340 -4.35 -14.65 13.78
C ASP A 340 -4.69 -13.39 14.60
N GLU A 341 -4.07 -12.26 14.29
CA GLU A 341 -4.39 -10.98 14.95
C GLU A 341 -5.74 -10.39 14.51
N PHE A 342 -6.34 -10.92 13.44
CA PHE A 342 -7.65 -10.50 12.92
C PHE A 342 -8.79 -11.44 13.33
N LYS A 343 -8.63 -12.21 14.41
CA LYS A 343 -9.66 -13.15 14.91
C LYS A 343 -11.02 -12.53 15.22
N ASN A 344 -11.08 -11.21 15.40
CA ASN A 344 -12.35 -10.49 15.62
C ASN A 344 -13.19 -10.36 14.33
N LEU A 345 -12.59 -10.66 13.16
CA LEU A 345 -13.26 -10.73 11.87
C LEU A 345 -13.60 -12.20 11.60
N GLU A 346 -14.77 -12.63 11.98
CA GLU A 346 -15.26 -14.00 11.77
C GLU A 346 -16.50 -14.02 10.89
N PRO A 347 -16.40 -14.66 9.72
CA PRO A 347 -15.23 -15.36 9.12
C PRO A 347 -14.25 -14.40 8.41
N LEU A 348 -12.99 -14.82 8.29
CA LEU A 348 -12.03 -14.15 7.41
C LEU A 348 -12.48 -14.27 5.93
N PRO A 349 -12.18 -13.26 5.08
CA PRO A 349 -12.47 -13.31 3.65
C PRO A 349 -11.84 -14.55 2.99
N PRO A 350 -12.59 -15.24 2.10
CA PRO A 350 -12.11 -16.47 1.50
C PRO A 350 -11.13 -16.26 0.33
N ASP A 351 -11.06 -15.06 -0.23
CA ASP A 351 -10.19 -14.77 -1.37
C ASP A 351 -8.89 -14.13 -0.88
N LEU A 352 -7.75 -14.72 -1.25
CA LEU A 352 -6.43 -14.25 -0.93
C LEU A 352 -5.69 -13.89 -2.22
N PHE A 353 -5.29 -12.63 -2.34
CA PHE A 353 -4.58 -12.10 -3.49
C PHE A 353 -3.11 -11.86 -3.17
N LEU A 354 -2.23 -12.47 -3.96
CA LEU A 354 -0.79 -12.27 -3.92
C LEU A 354 -0.38 -11.13 -4.86
N SER A 355 0.49 -10.25 -4.39
CA SER A 355 1.15 -9.20 -5.18
C SER A 355 2.63 -9.10 -4.83
N GLY A 356 3.34 -8.18 -5.48
CA GLY A 356 4.76 -7.98 -5.27
C GLY A 356 5.66 -8.84 -6.14
N GLY A 357 6.94 -8.49 -6.20
CA GLY A 357 7.88 -9.14 -7.13
C GLY A 357 8.16 -10.61 -6.84
N SER A 358 7.92 -11.06 -5.61
CA SER A 358 8.13 -12.47 -5.23
C SER A 358 6.87 -13.31 -5.36
N SER A 359 5.70 -12.72 -5.62
CA SER A 359 4.45 -13.47 -5.85
C SER A 359 4.49 -14.33 -7.13
N ASN A 360 5.35 -13.96 -8.08
CA ASN A 360 5.60 -14.74 -9.30
C ASN A 360 6.42 -16.02 -9.06
N LEU A 361 6.89 -16.25 -7.83
CA LEU A 361 7.57 -17.48 -7.47
C LEU A 361 6.50 -18.58 -7.30
N LEU A 362 6.37 -19.46 -8.28
CA LEU A 362 5.33 -20.51 -8.37
C LEU A 362 5.12 -21.30 -7.07
N PRO A 363 6.17 -21.73 -6.33
CA PRO A 363 5.99 -22.45 -5.07
C PRO A 363 5.20 -21.70 -3.98
N LEU A 364 5.10 -20.35 -4.02
CA LEU A 364 4.34 -19.60 -3.01
C LEU A 364 2.83 -19.83 -3.16
N GLU A 365 2.33 -19.67 -4.38
CA GLU A 365 0.91 -19.91 -4.69
C GLU A 365 0.53 -21.35 -4.41
N GLU A 366 1.30 -22.32 -4.92
CA GLU A 366 1.05 -23.74 -4.74
C GLU A 366 1.08 -24.13 -3.25
N ASN A 367 2.03 -23.63 -2.48
CA ASN A 367 2.14 -23.92 -1.06
C ASN A 367 0.88 -23.47 -0.29
N LEU A 368 0.43 -22.23 -0.52
CA LEU A 368 -0.80 -21.73 0.11
C LEU A 368 -2.06 -22.46 -0.39
N ALA A 369 -2.11 -22.85 -1.64
CA ALA A 369 -3.26 -23.53 -2.22
C ALA A 369 -3.39 -24.98 -1.75
N LEU A 370 -2.28 -25.68 -1.50
CA LEU A 370 -2.28 -27.13 -1.23
C LEU A 370 -2.15 -27.47 0.26
N SER A 371 -1.55 -26.61 1.09
CA SER A 371 -1.35 -26.89 2.51
C SER A 371 -2.59 -26.58 3.37
N SER A 372 -2.60 -27.06 4.63
CA SER A 372 -3.72 -26.91 5.57
C SER A 372 -3.54 -25.74 6.54
N TRP A 373 -2.70 -24.77 6.22
CA TRP A 373 -2.34 -23.64 7.09
C TRP A 373 -3.55 -22.85 7.62
N TYR A 374 -4.62 -22.80 6.84
CA TYR A 374 -5.83 -22.01 7.16
C TYR A 374 -6.72 -22.65 8.23
N GLU A 375 -6.52 -23.94 8.58
CA GLU A 375 -7.41 -24.69 9.49
C GLU A 375 -7.40 -24.17 10.93
N SER A 376 -6.33 -23.49 11.33
CA SER A 376 -6.21 -22.85 12.66
C SER A 376 -6.84 -21.45 12.72
N LEU A 377 -7.28 -20.91 11.59
CA LEU A 377 -7.79 -19.56 11.42
C LEU A 377 -9.32 -19.57 11.18
N PRO A 378 -10.03 -18.49 11.48
CA PRO A 378 -11.49 -18.44 11.38
C PRO A 378 -12.00 -18.29 9.93
N PHE A 379 -11.53 -19.16 9.02
CA PHE A 379 -12.06 -19.27 7.69
C PHE A 379 -13.32 -20.17 7.68
N ALA A 380 -14.38 -19.73 6.99
CA ALA A 380 -15.58 -20.58 6.81
C ALA A 380 -15.34 -21.72 5.81
N LYS A 381 -14.38 -21.59 4.92
CA LYS A 381 -13.97 -22.57 3.89
C LYS A 381 -12.51 -22.35 3.52
N ARG A 382 -11.92 -23.31 2.78
CA ARG A 382 -10.56 -23.16 2.23
C ARG A 382 -10.46 -21.86 1.45
N PRO A 383 -9.45 -21.00 1.72
CA PRO A 383 -9.23 -19.79 0.93
C PRO A 383 -8.82 -20.10 -0.51
N LEU A 384 -9.26 -19.26 -1.42
CA LEU A 384 -8.89 -19.28 -2.83
C LEU A 384 -7.69 -18.35 -3.01
N ILE A 385 -6.61 -18.88 -3.59
CA ILE A 385 -5.37 -18.14 -3.79
C ILE A 385 -5.32 -17.63 -5.22
N HIS A 386 -5.00 -16.36 -5.40
CA HIS A 386 -4.92 -15.69 -6.69
C HIS A 386 -3.65 -14.84 -6.74
N VAL A 387 -2.95 -14.80 -7.86
CA VAL A 387 -1.92 -13.80 -8.13
C VAL A 387 -2.58 -12.64 -8.85
N LEU A 388 -2.37 -11.41 -8.36
CA LEU A 388 -2.92 -10.21 -8.99
C LEU A 388 -2.29 -9.97 -10.36
N ASP A 389 -3.15 -9.92 -11.38
CA ASP A 389 -2.76 -9.50 -12.72
C ASP A 389 -2.97 -7.99 -12.86
N PRO A 390 -1.90 -7.20 -13.09
CA PRO A 390 -2.03 -5.76 -13.30
C PRO A 390 -3.00 -5.40 -14.43
N LEU A 391 -3.09 -6.23 -15.48
CA LEU A 391 -3.97 -5.97 -16.62
C LEU A 391 -5.46 -6.20 -16.31
N ALA A 392 -5.76 -6.95 -15.24
CA ALA A 392 -7.13 -7.19 -14.77
C ALA A 392 -7.63 -6.13 -13.78
N LEU A 393 -6.76 -5.19 -13.33
CA LEU A 393 -7.17 -4.15 -12.40
C LEU A 393 -8.15 -3.16 -13.05
N PRO A 394 -9.20 -2.73 -12.31
CA PRO A 394 -10.20 -1.81 -12.86
C PRO A 394 -9.62 -0.40 -13.12
N ASP A 395 -10.24 0.28 -14.07
CA ASP A 395 -10.03 1.71 -14.35
C ASP A 395 -8.62 2.10 -14.84
N PHE A 396 -7.86 1.15 -15.38
CA PHE A 396 -6.62 1.42 -16.08
C PHE A 396 -6.77 1.21 -17.58
N VAL A 397 -6.06 2.03 -18.36
CA VAL A 397 -5.88 1.86 -19.81
C VAL A 397 -4.39 1.71 -20.06
N PHE A 398 -4.01 0.64 -20.72
CA PHE A 398 -2.62 0.27 -20.90
C PHE A 398 -2.11 0.63 -22.28
N PRO A 399 -0.79 0.92 -22.44
CA PRO A 399 -0.16 0.98 -23.75
C PRO A 399 -0.08 -0.42 -24.40
N ASP A 400 0.25 -0.46 -25.69
CA ASP A 400 0.34 -1.73 -26.44
C ASP A 400 1.47 -2.65 -25.93
N ASP A 401 2.57 -2.08 -25.38
CA ASP A 401 3.71 -2.83 -24.84
C ASP A 401 3.57 -3.03 -23.33
N THR A 402 2.94 -4.13 -22.93
CA THR A 402 2.69 -4.50 -21.54
C THR A 402 3.41 -5.78 -21.11
N GLU A 403 4.20 -6.40 -21.97
CA GLU A 403 4.84 -7.71 -21.70
C GLU A 403 5.69 -7.76 -20.41
N LYS A 404 6.15 -6.58 -19.93
CA LYS A 404 6.99 -6.46 -18.72
C LYS A 404 6.23 -5.98 -17.50
N LEU A 405 4.91 -5.81 -17.61
CA LEU A 405 4.08 -5.38 -16.49
C LEU A 405 3.61 -6.64 -15.73
N ASP A 406 4.14 -6.84 -14.56
CA ASP A 406 3.86 -7.99 -13.70
C ASP A 406 3.31 -7.56 -12.32
N ALA A 407 2.99 -8.52 -11.46
CA ALA A 407 2.42 -8.28 -10.13
C ALA A 407 3.30 -7.37 -9.24
N SER A 408 4.57 -7.15 -9.58
CA SER A 408 5.44 -6.22 -8.85
C SER A 408 5.08 -4.75 -9.02
N TYR A 409 4.25 -4.40 -10.00
CA TYR A 409 3.79 -3.03 -10.25
C TYR A 409 2.45 -2.68 -9.60
N ILE A 410 1.76 -3.65 -8.98
CA ILE A 410 0.45 -3.45 -8.34
C ILE A 410 0.48 -2.30 -7.33
N VAL A 411 1.53 -2.22 -6.49
CA VAL A 411 1.71 -1.11 -5.54
C VAL A 411 1.73 0.23 -6.28
N ALA A 412 2.56 0.36 -7.32
CA ALA A 412 2.68 1.61 -8.08
C ALA A 412 1.35 2.01 -8.76
N MET A 413 0.57 1.04 -9.25
CA MET A 413 -0.77 1.29 -9.78
C MET A 413 -1.71 1.81 -8.70
N GLY A 414 -1.71 1.20 -7.52
CA GLY A 414 -2.49 1.67 -6.39
C GLY A 414 -2.10 3.08 -5.91
N LEU A 415 -0.81 3.40 -5.94
CA LEU A 415 -0.31 4.75 -5.65
C LEU A 415 -0.92 5.79 -6.61
N LEU A 416 -1.05 5.48 -7.91
CA LEU A 416 -1.70 6.36 -8.88
C LEU A 416 -3.18 6.60 -8.54
N ARG A 417 -3.91 5.55 -8.09
CA ARG A 417 -5.30 5.72 -7.64
C ARG A 417 -5.38 6.66 -6.43
N VAL A 418 -4.50 6.48 -5.45
CA VAL A 418 -4.44 7.37 -4.28
C VAL A 418 -4.04 8.80 -4.68
N ALA A 419 -3.19 8.98 -5.71
CA ALA A 419 -2.86 10.30 -6.25
C ALA A 419 -4.13 11.02 -6.76
N VAL A 420 -4.95 10.33 -7.53
CA VAL A 420 -6.23 10.87 -8.01
C VAL A 420 -7.15 11.21 -6.84
N ASP A 421 -7.33 10.30 -5.88
CA ASP A 421 -8.13 10.53 -4.68
C ASP A 421 -7.66 11.78 -3.91
N THR A 422 -6.34 11.97 -3.82
CA THR A 422 -5.72 13.12 -3.12
C THR A 422 -6.00 14.43 -3.83
N LEU A 423 -5.91 14.46 -5.16
CA LEU A 423 -6.15 15.65 -5.97
C LEU A 423 -7.64 16.03 -6.06
N LEU A 424 -8.53 15.04 -5.98
CA LEU A 424 -9.98 15.24 -5.90
C LEU A 424 -10.41 15.81 -4.54
N ALA A 425 -9.69 15.50 -3.47
CA ALA A 425 -9.89 16.08 -2.16
C ALA A 425 -9.49 17.55 -2.20
N SER A 426 -10.46 18.47 -2.28
CA SER A 426 -10.27 19.93 -2.42
C SER A 426 -9.25 20.50 -1.41
N PRO A 427 -8.41 21.48 -1.81
CA PRO A 427 -7.37 22.09 -0.96
C PRO A 427 -7.89 22.82 0.29
N ASP A 428 -9.17 23.24 0.32
CA ASP A 428 -9.83 23.84 1.51
C ASP A 428 -10.23 22.83 2.59
N LYS A 429 -9.92 21.55 2.36
CA LYS A 429 -10.32 20.48 3.24
C LYS A 429 -9.06 19.77 3.71
N SER A 430 -8.58 20.14 4.93
CA SER A 430 -7.60 19.33 5.67
C SER A 430 -7.86 17.83 5.41
N GLY A 431 -6.83 16.98 5.35
CA GLY A 431 -6.96 15.55 4.99
C GLY A 431 -8.14 14.78 5.62
N LEU A 432 -8.70 15.33 6.68
CA LEU A 432 -9.92 14.87 7.35
C LEU A 432 -11.20 15.09 6.52
N ARG A 433 -11.27 16.12 5.67
CA ARG A 433 -12.43 16.33 4.79
C ARG A 433 -12.43 15.41 3.58
N ALA A 434 -11.27 14.97 3.13
CA ALA A 434 -11.17 13.87 2.17
C ALA A 434 -11.71 12.56 2.80
N LYS A 435 -11.39 12.33 4.07
CA LYS A 435 -11.91 11.19 4.86
C LYS A 435 -13.43 11.28 5.06
N LEU A 436 -13.95 12.48 5.35
CA LEU A 436 -15.40 12.71 5.50
C LEU A 436 -16.12 12.83 4.16
N SER A 437 -15.50 13.36 3.10
CA SER A 437 -16.13 13.41 1.78
C SER A 437 -16.35 12.01 1.21
N LYS A 438 -15.44 11.07 1.52
CA LYS A 438 -15.60 9.66 1.19
C LYS A 438 -16.73 8.99 1.98
N LEU A 439 -16.94 9.41 3.24
CA LEU A 439 -18.08 9.02 4.07
C LEU A 439 -19.41 9.67 3.63
N LEU A 440 -19.34 10.89 3.09
CA LEU A 440 -20.52 11.68 2.71
C LEU A 440 -20.96 11.43 1.25
N SER A 441 -20.14 10.79 0.45
CA SER A 441 -20.44 10.41 -0.94
C SER A 441 -20.97 8.98 -1.07
N ARG A 442 -21.00 8.22 0.02
CA ARG A 442 -21.63 6.89 0.14
C ARG A 442 -23.09 6.95 0.45
#